data_4cc8134b3773ba2b9ce6eb56e1ab2236
#
_entry.id   4cc8134b3773ba2b9ce6eb56e1ab2236
#
_cell.length_a   1.000
_cell.length_b   1.000
_cell.length_c   1.000
_cell.angle_alpha   90.00
_cell.angle_beta   90.00
_cell.angle_gamma   90.00
#
_symmetry.space_group_name_H-M   'P 1'
#
loop_
_entity.id
_entity.type
_entity.pdbx_description
1 polymer ?
#
loop_
_entity_poly.entity_id
_entity_poly.type
_entity_poly.pdbx_seq_one_letter_code
_entity_poly.pdbx_strand_id
1 'polypeptide(L)'
;MSQKNKLGNRIIELRKAKNWSQSQLADKVGVSYAQIGRYETKDAQPPAEVLKKIADALDSTLDYLINGSSSDKANASLQDAEVIRYFKEVDTLPIEDKSALLRVISGFLRDVKTKQAYAS
;
A
#
# COMPACT_ATOMS: atom_id res chain seq x y z
N MET A 1 11.09 -7.70 17.46
CA MET A 1 10.61 -8.47 16.91
C MET A 1 9.56 -8.29 16.21
N SER A 2 9.56 -8.29 15.24
CA SER A 2 8.64 -7.77 14.61
C SER A 2 7.88 -8.66 13.83
N GLN A 3 6.93 -9.24 14.44
CA GLN A 3 5.94 -9.98 13.77
C GLN A 3 5.18 -9.14 12.77
N LYS A 4 5.18 -7.83 12.95
CA LYS A 4 4.51 -6.92 12.01
C LYS A 4 5.08 -6.97 10.60
N ASN A 5 6.29 -7.51 10.43
CA ASN A 5 6.91 -7.56 9.12
C ASN A 5 6.74 -8.92 8.45
N LYS A 6 5.96 -9.80 9.02
CA LYS A 6 5.72 -11.11 8.42
C LYS A 6 4.58 -11.06 7.41
N LEU A 7 4.66 -11.92 6.42
CA LEU A 7 3.63 -12.05 5.39
C LEU A 7 2.23 -12.21 6.01
N GLY A 8 2.11 -13.09 7.00
CA GLY A 8 0.83 -13.35 7.64
C GLY A 8 0.20 -12.09 8.24
N ASN A 9 1.00 -11.28 8.90
CA ASN A 9 0.51 -10.05 9.48
C ASN A 9 0.06 -9.04 8.44
N ARG A 10 0.77 -8.98 7.32
CA ARG A 10 0.37 -8.10 6.23
C ARG A 10 -0.94 -8.53 5.61
N ILE A 11 -1.15 -9.84 5.48
CA ILE A 11 -2.42 -10.38 4.99
C ILE A 11 -3.55 -10.00 5.95
N ILE A 12 -3.33 -10.18 7.25
CA ILE A 12 -4.34 -9.84 8.27
C ILE A 12 -4.71 -8.36 8.20
N GLU A 13 -3.72 -7.49 8.14
CA GLU A 13 -3.95 -6.06 8.11
C GLU A 13 -4.76 -5.63 6.89
N LEU A 14 -4.39 -6.12 5.71
CA LEU A 14 -5.08 -5.78 4.49
C LEU A 14 -6.50 -6.34 4.46
N ARG A 15 -6.67 -7.57 4.98
CA ARG A 15 -7.98 -8.20 5.07
C ARG A 15 -8.91 -7.41 5.98
N LYS A 16 -8.42 -7.03 7.15
CA LYS A 16 -9.20 -6.27 8.11
C LYS A 16 -9.54 -4.87 7.59
N ALA A 17 -8.64 -4.28 6.82
CA ALA A 17 -8.91 -2.98 6.20
C ALA A 17 -10.11 -3.04 5.25
N LYS A 18 -10.37 -4.22 4.68
CA LYS A 18 -11.53 -4.42 3.81
C LYS A 18 -12.74 -4.94 4.58
N ASN A 19 -12.61 -5.10 5.88
CA ASN A 19 -13.67 -5.66 6.75
C ASN A 19 -14.06 -7.08 6.35
N TRP A 20 -13.10 -7.86 5.90
CA TRP A 20 -13.35 -9.25 5.52
C TRP A 20 -12.93 -10.20 6.63
N SER A 21 -13.68 -11.30 6.76
CA SER A 21 -13.28 -12.43 7.60
C SER A 21 -12.29 -13.29 6.84
N GLN A 22 -11.66 -14.22 7.54
CA GLN A 22 -10.79 -15.21 6.90
C GLN A 22 -11.56 -16.03 5.85
N SER A 23 -12.80 -16.38 6.16
CA SER A 23 -13.64 -17.12 5.22
C SER A 23 -13.93 -16.32 3.95
N GLN A 24 -14.16 -15.02 4.09
CA GLN A 24 -14.42 -14.18 2.93
C GLN A 24 -13.19 -14.07 2.04
N LEU A 25 -12.02 -13.92 2.64
CA LEU A 25 -10.79 -13.90 1.86
C LEU A 25 -10.56 -15.25 1.19
N ALA A 26 -10.78 -16.35 1.92
CA ALA A 26 -10.61 -17.69 1.37
C ALA A 26 -11.49 -17.89 0.13
N ASP A 27 -12.74 -17.46 0.20
CA ASP A 27 -13.67 -17.56 -0.92
C ASP A 27 -13.18 -16.78 -2.13
N LYS A 28 -12.65 -15.59 -1.90
CA LYS A 28 -12.18 -14.75 -3.00
C LYS A 28 -10.92 -15.27 -3.66
N VAL A 29 -10.10 -15.97 -2.90
CA VAL A 29 -8.84 -16.53 -3.39
C VAL A 29 -9.01 -17.94 -3.92
N GLY A 30 -10.04 -18.65 -3.49
CA GLY A 30 -10.29 -20.01 -3.93
C GLY A 30 -9.50 -21.04 -3.13
N VAL A 31 -9.22 -20.76 -1.87
CA VAL A 31 -8.58 -21.72 -0.97
C VAL A 31 -9.46 -21.94 0.25
N SER A 32 -9.09 -22.89 1.09
CA SER A 32 -9.90 -23.17 2.28
C SER A 32 -9.64 -22.15 3.38
N TYR A 33 -10.63 -22.01 4.24
CA TYR A 33 -10.50 -21.18 5.44
C TYR A 33 -9.28 -21.59 6.26
N ALA A 34 -9.05 -22.90 6.41
CA ALA A 34 -7.91 -23.40 7.17
C ALA A 34 -6.58 -22.98 6.57
N GLN A 35 -6.50 -22.94 5.24
CA GLN A 35 -5.29 -22.50 4.57
C GLN A 35 -5.01 -21.02 4.82
N ILE A 36 -6.04 -20.18 4.76
CA ILE A 36 -5.87 -18.76 5.09
C ILE A 36 -5.36 -18.62 6.54
N GLY A 37 -5.94 -19.36 7.46
CA GLY A 37 -5.50 -19.33 8.85
C GLY A 37 -4.02 -19.69 9.01
N ARG A 38 -3.55 -20.70 8.27
CA ARG A 38 -2.15 -21.09 8.33
C ARG A 38 -1.24 -20.02 7.75
N TYR A 39 -1.65 -19.39 6.66
CA TYR A 39 -0.87 -18.31 6.05
C TYR A 39 -0.78 -17.12 7.00
N GLU A 40 -1.84 -16.83 7.72
CA GLU A 40 -1.89 -15.68 8.61
C GLU A 40 -1.15 -15.90 9.92
N THR A 41 -1.24 -17.09 10.51
CA THR A 41 -0.76 -17.29 11.88
C THR A 41 0.30 -18.36 12.07
N LYS A 42 0.51 -19.22 11.07
CA LYS A 42 1.44 -20.35 11.21
C LYS A 42 2.68 -20.23 10.33
N ASP A 43 2.92 -19.08 9.75
CA ASP A 43 4.05 -18.84 8.87
C ASP A 43 4.12 -19.80 7.68
N ALA A 44 3.00 -20.40 7.30
CA ALA A 44 2.94 -21.22 6.11
C ALA A 44 3.08 -20.33 4.88
N GLN A 45 3.87 -20.78 3.92
CA GLN A 45 4.15 -20.00 2.72
C GLN A 45 3.15 -20.38 1.64
N PRO A 46 2.35 -19.45 1.13
CA PRO A 46 1.47 -19.78 0.01
C PRO A 46 2.26 -20.05 -1.25
N PRO A 47 1.80 -20.95 -2.11
CA PRO A 47 2.38 -21.08 -3.45
C PRO A 47 2.28 -19.74 -4.19
N ALA A 48 3.17 -19.52 -5.15
CA ALA A 48 3.23 -18.25 -5.88
C ALA A 48 1.87 -17.88 -6.51
N GLU A 49 1.19 -18.88 -7.06
CA GLU A 49 -0.11 -18.66 -7.66
C GLU A 49 -1.17 -18.18 -6.67
N VAL A 50 -1.19 -18.79 -5.50
CA VAL A 50 -2.11 -18.41 -4.43
C VAL A 50 -1.75 -17.03 -3.90
N LEU A 51 -0.46 -16.77 -3.73
CA LEU A 51 0.01 -15.48 -3.24
C LEU A 51 -0.39 -14.36 -4.18
N LYS A 52 -0.34 -14.60 -5.48
CA LYS A 52 -0.79 -13.63 -6.46
C LYS A 52 -2.29 -13.35 -6.33
N LYS A 53 -3.08 -14.41 -6.14
CA LYS A 53 -4.52 -14.26 -5.95
C LYS A 53 -4.85 -13.49 -4.68
N ILE A 54 -4.07 -13.71 -3.61
CA ILE A 54 -4.24 -12.96 -2.37
C ILE A 54 -3.93 -11.48 -2.62
N ALA A 55 -2.84 -11.18 -3.30
CA ALA A 55 -2.46 -9.80 -3.60
C ALA A 55 -3.56 -9.10 -4.41
N ASP A 56 -4.07 -9.77 -5.44
CA ASP A 56 -5.12 -9.22 -6.29
C ASP A 56 -6.41 -8.96 -5.49
N ALA A 57 -6.79 -9.93 -4.66
CA ALA A 57 -8.00 -9.80 -3.85
C ALA A 57 -7.91 -8.66 -2.85
N LEU A 58 -6.71 -8.42 -2.32
CA LEU A 58 -6.48 -7.38 -1.32
C LEU A 58 -6.06 -6.05 -1.93
N ASP A 59 -6.07 -5.94 -3.25
CA ASP A 59 -5.62 -4.74 -3.97
C ASP A 59 -4.20 -4.35 -3.58
N SER A 60 -3.33 -5.34 -3.46
CA SER A 60 -1.95 -5.15 -3.06
C SER A 60 -1.02 -5.73 -4.13
N THR A 61 0.26 -5.76 -3.85
CA THR A 61 1.25 -6.30 -4.77
C THR A 61 1.97 -7.46 -4.12
N LEU A 62 2.54 -8.34 -4.94
CA LEU A 62 3.39 -9.42 -4.45
C LEU A 62 4.57 -8.85 -3.67
N ASP A 63 5.14 -7.77 -4.17
CA ASP A 63 6.29 -7.17 -3.52
C ASP A 63 5.95 -6.73 -2.10
N TYR A 64 4.81 -6.07 -1.91
CA TYR A 64 4.41 -5.65 -0.57
C TYR A 64 4.17 -6.85 0.34
N LEU A 65 3.49 -7.87 -0.15
CA LEU A 65 3.18 -9.04 0.68
C LEU A 65 4.44 -9.80 1.09
N ILE A 66 5.39 -9.95 0.19
CA ILE A 66 6.60 -10.73 0.44
C ILE A 66 7.63 -9.94 1.24
N ASN A 67 7.96 -8.77 0.77
CA ASN A 67 9.03 -7.98 1.36
C ASN A 67 8.53 -6.99 2.40
N GLY A 68 7.27 -6.71 2.36
CA GLY A 68 6.68 -5.71 3.20
C GLY A 68 7.19 -4.35 2.82
N SER A 69 6.91 -3.42 3.67
CA SER A 69 7.52 -2.14 3.59
C SER A 69 7.65 -1.70 5.02
N SER A 70 8.59 -0.84 5.28
CA SER A 70 8.65 -0.24 6.59
C SER A 70 7.31 0.44 6.83
N SER A 71 6.97 0.69 8.07
CA SER A 71 5.74 1.42 8.38
C SER A 71 5.69 2.73 7.61
N ASP A 72 6.86 3.31 7.34
CA ASP A 72 6.93 4.52 6.55
C ASP A 72 6.46 4.31 5.12
N LYS A 73 6.83 3.18 4.52
CA LYS A 73 6.37 2.87 3.17
C LYS A 73 4.89 2.55 3.13
N ALA A 74 4.36 1.89 4.14
CA ALA A 74 2.93 1.60 4.21
C ALA A 74 2.12 2.90 4.29
N ASN A 75 2.58 3.84 5.13
CA ASN A 75 1.98 5.15 5.23
C ASN A 75 2.15 5.93 3.92
N ALA A 76 3.31 5.83 3.32
CA ALA A 76 3.60 6.49 2.04
C ALA A 76 2.69 5.97 0.94
N SER A 77 2.38 4.68 0.93
CA SER A 77 1.48 4.11 -0.06
C SER A 77 0.09 4.71 -0.01
N LEU A 78 -0.45 4.93 1.19
CA LEU A 78 -1.75 5.56 1.35
C LEU A 78 -1.69 7.03 0.95
N GLN A 79 -0.61 7.71 1.33
CA GLN A 79 -0.39 9.10 0.96
C GLN A 79 -0.18 9.24 -0.55
N ASP A 80 0.52 8.29 -1.16
CA ASP A 80 0.74 8.30 -2.59
C ASP A 80 -0.56 8.19 -3.38
N ALA A 81 -1.49 7.36 -2.92
CA ALA A 81 -2.79 7.24 -3.57
C ALA A 81 -3.56 8.57 -3.53
N GLU A 82 -3.47 9.27 -2.40
CA GLU A 82 -4.09 10.57 -2.24
C GLU A 82 -3.42 11.61 -3.13
N VAL A 83 -2.09 11.61 -3.16
CA VAL A 83 -1.32 12.50 -4.02
C VAL A 83 -1.67 12.28 -5.50
N ILE A 84 -1.72 11.03 -5.93
CA ILE A 84 -2.06 10.70 -7.31
C ILE A 84 -3.46 11.20 -7.65
N ARG A 85 -4.40 11.06 -6.73
CA ARG A 85 -5.76 11.53 -6.94
C ARG A 85 -5.79 13.05 -7.15
N TYR A 86 -5.04 13.80 -6.34
CA TYR A 86 -4.95 15.24 -6.51
C TYR A 86 -4.27 15.62 -7.82
N PHE A 87 -3.23 14.91 -8.22
CA PHE A 87 -2.57 15.17 -9.49
C PHE A 87 -3.52 14.95 -10.68
N LYS A 88 -4.37 13.94 -10.60
CA LYS A 88 -5.36 13.71 -11.64
C LYS A 88 -6.36 14.86 -11.73
N GLU A 89 -6.75 15.41 -10.60
CA GLU A 89 -7.64 16.56 -10.58
C GLU A 89 -6.95 17.78 -11.15
N VAL A 90 -5.67 17.99 -10.83
CA VAL A 90 -4.87 19.09 -11.35
C VAL A 90 -4.80 19.01 -12.88
N ASP A 91 -4.69 17.80 -13.41
CA ASP A 91 -4.59 17.61 -14.85
C ASP A 91 -5.83 18.06 -15.59
N THR A 92 -6.97 18.15 -14.92
CA THR A 92 -8.21 18.61 -15.53
C THR A 92 -8.39 20.13 -15.48
N LEU A 93 -7.48 20.84 -14.81
CA LEU A 93 -7.59 22.29 -14.69
C LEU A 93 -7.23 23.00 -16.00
N PRO A 94 -7.75 24.21 -16.21
CA PRO A 94 -7.29 25.03 -17.32
C PRO A 94 -5.78 25.26 -17.25
N ILE A 95 -5.15 25.43 -18.39
CA ILE A 95 -3.70 25.56 -18.47
C ILE A 95 -3.15 26.67 -17.56
N GLU A 96 -3.85 27.79 -17.50
CA GLU A 96 -3.42 28.91 -16.67
C GLU A 96 -3.36 28.56 -15.20
N ASP A 97 -4.41 27.91 -14.72
CA ASP A 97 -4.49 27.48 -13.31
C ASP A 97 -3.48 26.39 -13.01
N LYS A 98 -3.32 25.46 -13.93
CA LYS A 98 -2.36 24.39 -13.81
C LYS A 98 -0.93 24.92 -13.68
N SER A 99 -0.58 25.87 -14.54
CA SER A 99 0.75 26.49 -14.51
C SER A 99 1.00 27.25 -13.20
N ALA A 100 0.00 27.97 -12.72
CA ALA A 100 0.11 28.70 -11.47
C ALA A 100 0.33 27.74 -10.30
N LEU A 101 -0.44 26.66 -10.26
CA LEU A 101 -0.29 25.66 -9.21
C LEU A 101 1.07 24.99 -9.24
N LEU A 102 1.56 24.64 -10.44
CA LEU A 102 2.87 23.99 -10.56
C LEU A 102 3.99 24.92 -10.07
N ARG A 103 3.86 26.21 -10.26
CA ARG A 103 4.83 27.16 -9.71
C ARG A 103 4.84 27.16 -8.20
N VAL A 104 3.66 27.10 -7.58
CA VAL A 104 3.55 27.03 -6.12
C VAL A 104 4.19 25.76 -5.61
N ILE A 105 3.88 24.63 -6.25
CA ILE A 105 4.43 23.33 -5.86
C ILE A 105 5.96 23.33 -5.99
N SER A 106 6.48 23.85 -7.10
CA SER A 106 7.92 23.91 -7.32
C SER A 106 8.63 24.74 -6.26
N GLY A 107 8.04 25.88 -5.88
CA GLY A 107 8.60 26.73 -4.84
C GLY A 107 8.59 26.05 -3.49
N PHE A 108 7.48 25.41 -3.16
CA PHE A 108 7.36 24.67 -1.90
C PHE A 108 8.39 23.55 -1.81
N LEU A 109 8.55 22.78 -2.89
CA LEU A 109 9.52 21.67 -2.90
C LEU A 109 10.96 22.17 -2.75
N ARG A 110 11.29 23.31 -3.37
CA ARG A 110 12.60 23.90 -3.20
C ARG A 110 12.88 24.30 -1.77
N ASP A 111 11.89 24.91 -1.12
CA ASP A 111 12.02 25.32 0.28
C ASP A 111 12.24 24.13 1.19
N VAL A 112 11.48 23.05 0.98
CA VAL A 112 11.62 21.84 1.77
C VAL A 112 13.01 21.24 1.60
N LYS A 113 13.49 21.15 0.36
CA LYS A 113 14.82 20.61 0.09
C LYS A 113 15.92 21.45 0.72
N THR A 114 15.77 22.77 0.68
CA THR A 114 16.71 23.66 1.30
C THR A 114 16.76 23.45 2.82
N LYS A 115 15.61 23.35 3.44
CA LYS A 115 15.54 23.09 4.89
C LYS A 115 16.18 21.76 5.26
N GLN A 116 15.95 20.74 4.45
CA GLN A 116 16.54 19.43 4.70
C GLN A 116 18.07 19.49 4.59
N ALA A 117 18.59 20.23 3.63
CA ALA A 117 20.03 20.38 3.47
C ALA A 117 20.65 21.06 4.68
N TYR A 118 19.98 22.06 5.24
CA TYR A 118 20.50 22.75 6.43
C TYR A 118 20.30 21.94 7.71
N ALA A 119 19.33 21.06 7.73
CA ALA A 119 19.06 20.25 8.92
C ALA A 119 20.01 19.06 9.08
N SER A 120 20.69 18.66 8.02
CA SER A 120 21.55 17.48 8.05
C SER A 120 23.01 17.76 8.48
#